data_1656390c444b0fd68cbd29fbee1fe3a8
#
_entry.id   1656390c444b0fd68cbd29fbee1fe3a8
#
_cell.length_a   1.000
_cell.length_b   1.000
_cell.length_c   1.000
_cell.angle_alpha   90.00
_cell.angle_beta   90.00
_cell.angle_gamma   90.00
#
_symmetry.space_group_name_H-M   'P 1'
#
loop_
_entity.id
_entity.type
_entity.pdbx_description
1 polymer ?
#
loop_
_entity_poly.entity_id
_entity_poly.type
_entity_poly.pdbx_seq_one_letter_code
_entity_poly.pdbx_strand_id
1 'polypeptide(L)'
;MEIKLLTYNVQSWDVTERRIKGIIDLIKRYNPDVIFLQEVTQTWFKILRKEFSSVYIFTGRDRLYADIDALKRDREKNCVLFKKDRFNLIWSHTYWLGPDMKHPSKFEGSVFKRVFTVTKLLDRKNSKKFQAISTHFDYLEPDVRTKQAEVLSSYLKSQKDQVLLAGDFNGGPTEDFYKIMTDEVVDVGEEFKQTEITYHAYDKYSHERIDYIFKSKDICAKEFKLIKDQFEGLPPSDHYPLFALVELK
;
A
#
# COMPACT_ATOMS: atom_id res chain seq x y z
N MET A 1 12.47 -18.43 -2.36
CA MET A 1 11.70 -18.24 -3.62
C MET A 1 11.13 -16.84 -3.65
N GLU A 2 11.32 -16.17 -4.77
CA GLU A 2 11.09 -14.74 -4.95
C GLU A 2 9.60 -14.39 -5.09
N ILE A 3 9.21 -13.26 -4.52
CA ILE A 3 7.88 -12.65 -4.62
C ILE A 3 8.04 -11.26 -5.24
N LYS A 4 7.30 -11.00 -6.32
CA LYS A 4 7.21 -9.69 -6.96
C LYS A 4 6.16 -8.85 -6.25
N LEU A 5 6.55 -7.69 -5.74
CA LEU A 5 5.70 -6.72 -5.07
C LEU A 5 5.50 -5.48 -5.93
N LEU A 6 4.33 -4.89 -5.86
CA LEU A 6 4.04 -3.57 -6.41
C LEU A 6 3.23 -2.77 -5.40
N THR A 7 3.62 -1.53 -5.09
CA THR A 7 2.74 -0.58 -4.40
C THR A 7 2.42 0.59 -5.31
N TYR A 8 1.16 1.04 -5.29
CA TYR A 8 0.71 2.12 -6.14
C TYR A 8 -0.50 2.86 -5.56
N ASN A 9 -0.35 4.15 -5.27
CA ASN A 9 -1.48 5.05 -5.07
C ASN A 9 -2.11 5.35 -6.43
N VAL A 10 -3.36 4.91 -6.63
CA VAL A 10 -4.05 5.05 -7.94
C VAL A 10 -4.74 6.40 -8.12
N GLN A 11 -4.64 7.29 -7.15
CA GLN A 11 -5.31 8.61 -7.13
C GLN A 11 -6.84 8.49 -7.29
N SER A 12 -7.57 8.74 -6.23
CA SER A 12 -9.01 8.45 -6.10
C SER A 12 -9.92 9.23 -7.05
N TRP A 13 -9.52 10.45 -7.37
CA TRP A 13 -10.25 11.38 -8.24
C TRP A 13 -9.69 11.37 -9.67
N ASP A 14 -10.42 11.98 -10.62
CA ASP A 14 -10.05 12.06 -12.04
C ASP A 14 -9.84 10.71 -12.71
N VAL A 15 -10.82 9.81 -12.62
CA VAL A 15 -10.78 8.47 -13.19
C VAL A 15 -11.05 8.52 -14.70
N THR A 16 -10.03 8.89 -15.48
CA THR A 16 -10.07 8.98 -16.95
C THR A 16 -9.73 7.65 -17.62
N GLU A 17 -10.16 7.50 -18.88
CA GLU A 17 -9.87 6.29 -19.68
C GLU A 17 -8.36 6.08 -19.87
N ARG A 18 -7.59 7.17 -20.09
CA ARG A 18 -6.13 7.14 -20.20
C ARG A 18 -5.49 6.55 -18.94
N ARG A 19 -5.88 7.05 -17.76
CA ARG A 19 -5.35 6.58 -16.48
C ARG A 19 -5.71 5.12 -16.21
N ILE A 20 -6.95 4.74 -16.51
CA ILE A 20 -7.42 3.35 -16.37
C ILE A 20 -6.54 2.42 -17.21
N LYS A 21 -6.37 2.73 -18.50
CA LYS A 21 -5.55 1.93 -19.43
C LYS A 21 -4.09 1.87 -18.97
N GLY A 22 -3.53 3.01 -18.56
CA GLY A 22 -2.15 3.09 -18.10
C GLY A 22 -1.87 2.27 -16.82
N ILE A 23 -2.76 2.32 -15.83
CA ILE A 23 -2.63 1.52 -14.60
C ILE A 23 -2.78 0.03 -14.90
N ILE A 24 -3.73 -0.35 -15.77
CA ILE A 24 -3.93 -1.75 -16.18
C ILE A 24 -2.71 -2.27 -16.94
N ASP A 25 -2.18 -1.50 -17.90
CA ASP A 25 -0.99 -1.87 -18.69
C ASP A 25 0.23 -2.06 -17.78
N LEU A 26 0.46 -1.15 -16.84
CA LEU A 26 1.54 -1.22 -15.87
C LEU A 26 1.45 -2.50 -15.02
N ILE A 27 0.29 -2.80 -14.44
CA ILE A 27 0.09 -4.01 -13.63
C ILE A 27 0.34 -5.27 -14.48
N LYS A 28 -0.14 -5.31 -15.72
CA LYS A 28 0.10 -6.43 -16.64
C LYS A 28 1.57 -6.61 -16.99
N ARG A 29 2.28 -5.52 -17.27
CA ARG A 29 3.69 -5.53 -17.69
C ARG A 29 4.61 -6.01 -16.58
N TYR A 30 4.44 -5.50 -15.36
CA TYR A 30 5.25 -5.91 -14.20
C TYR A 30 4.80 -7.25 -13.61
N ASN A 31 3.55 -7.66 -13.84
CA ASN A 31 2.98 -8.94 -13.43
C ASN A 31 3.34 -9.32 -11.98
N PRO A 32 3.07 -8.44 -10.99
CA PRO A 32 3.44 -8.66 -9.60
C PRO A 32 2.67 -9.84 -8.99
N ASP A 33 3.25 -10.46 -7.97
CA ASP A 33 2.60 -11.55 -7.23
C ASP A 33 1.67 -11.02 -6.14
N VAL A 34 2.06 -9.88 -5.52
CA VAL A 34 1.28 -9.14 -4.52
C VAL A 34 1.29 -7.65 -4.87
N ILE A 35 0.12 -7.02 -4.81
CA ILE A 35 -0.08 -5.59 -5.12
C ILE A 35 -0.72 -4.91 -3.92
N PHE A 36 -0.17 -3.76 -3.55
CA PHE A 36 -0.69 -2.87 -2.51
C PHE A 36 -1.21 -1.61 -3.19
N LEU A 37 -2.52 -1.37 -3.14
CA LEU A 37 -3.14 -0.22 -3.78
C LEU A 37 -3.74 0.71 -2.74
N GLN A 38 -3.51 2.01 -2.90
CA GLN A 38 -4.08 3.06 -2.09
C GLN A 38 -5.08 3.87 -2.91
N GLU A 39 -5.96 4.59 -2.23
CA GLU A 39 -7.03 5.42 -2.83
C GLU A 39 -8.01 4.67 -3.75
N VAL A 40 -8.22 3.39 -3.49
CA VAL A 40 -9.13 2.57 -4.29
C VAL A 40 -10.58 2.91 -3.94
N THR A 41 -11.18 3.85 -4.66
CA THR A 41 -12.62 4.14 -4.58
C THR A 41 -13.47 2.98 -5.09
N GLN A 42 -14.78 3.07 -4.90
CA GLN A 42 -15.69 2.06 -5.45
C GLN A 42 -15.63 1.98 -6.99
N THR A 43 -15.35 3.09 -7.67
CA THR A 43 -15.16 3.14 -9.12
C THR A 43 -13.92 2.38 -9.54
N TRP A 44 -12.76 2.72 -8.94
CA TRP A 44 -11.51 1.97 -9.16
C TRP A 44 -11.65 0.49 -8.85
N PHE A 45 -12.29 0.16 -7.74
CA PHE A 45 -12.49 -1.23 -7.33
C PHE A 45 -13.27 -2.05 -8.36
N LYS A 46 -14.36 -1.49 -8.93
CA LYS A 46 -15.14 -2.16 -9.99
C LYS A 46 -14.32 -2.35 -11.26
N ILE A 47 -13.56 -1.33 -11.69
CA ILE A 47 -12.71 -1.38 -12.89
C ILE A 47 -11.64 -2.46 -12.73
N LEU A 48 -10.86 -2.38 -11.65
CA LEU A 48 -9.77 -3.32 -11.39
C LEU A 48 -10.27 -4.76 -11.20
N ARG A 49 -11.41 -4.95 -10.51
CA ARG A 49 -12.01 -6.30 -10.39
C ARG A 49 -12.46 -6.86 -11.72
N LYS A 50 -13.08 -6.05 -12.58
CA LYS A 50 -13.48 -6.49 -13.92
C LYS A 50 -12.27 -7.01 -14.71
N GLU A 51 -11.14 -6.32 -14.62
CA GLU A 51 -9.92 -6.66 -15.39
C GLU A 51 -9.14 -7.82 -14.78
N PHE A 52 -8.99 -7.85 -13.45
CA PHE A 52 -8.00 -8.70 -12.79
C PHE A 52 -8.57 -9.83 -11.93
N SER A 53 -9.89 -9.97 -11.76
CA SER A 53 -10.47 -11.03 -10.91
C SER A 53 -10.23 -12.45 -11.43
N SER A 54 -9.86 -12.61 -12.70
CA SER A 54 -9.41 -13.90 -13.24
C SER A 54 -8.03 -14.32 -12.70
N VAL A 55 -7.18 -13.38 -12.31
CA VAL A 55 -5.79 -13.60 -11.88
C VAL A 55 -5.61 -13.35 -10.38
N TYR A 56 -6.21 -12.28 -9.83
CA TYR A 56 -6.00 -11.84 -8.45
C TYR A 56 -7.25 -11.99 -7.58
N ILE A 57 -7.02 -12.29 -6.31
CA ILE A 57 -7.98 -12.11 -5.22
C ILE A 57 -7.74 -10.73 -4.60
N PHE A 58 -8.84 -10.04 -4.26
CA PHE A 58 -8.83 -8.68 -3.70
C PHE A 58 -9.27 -8.73 -2.24
N THR A 59 -8.50 -8.09 -1.36
CA THR A 59 -8.84 -7.89 0.05
C THR A 59 -8.82 -6.40 0.41
N GLY A 60 -9.37 -6.07 1.55
CA GLY A 60 -9.47 -4.69 2.05
C GLY A 60 -10.91 -4.17 2.06
N ARG A 61 -11.26 -3.49 3.16
CA ARG A 61 -12.53 -2.78 3.34
C ARG A 61 -12.27 -1.28 3.25
N ASP A 62 -13.30 -0.51 2.95
CA ASP A 62 -13.16 0.94 2.93
C ASP A 62 -13.01 1.51 4.35
N ARG A 63 -12.39 2.69 4.45
CA ARG A 63 -12.08 3.39 5.70
C ARG A 63 -13.30 3.78 6.53
N LEU A 64 -14.49 3.76 5.92
CA LEU A 64 -15.77 4.08 6.55
C LEU A 64 -16.66 2.84 6.70
N TYR A 65 -16.06 1.65 6.63
CA TYR A 65 -16.76 0.41 6.89
C TYR A 65 -17.45 0.48 8.26
N ALA A 66 -18.76 0.18 8.28
CA ALA A 66 -19.65 0.33 9.44
C ALA A 66 -20.02 1.78 9.84
N ASP A 67 -19.58 2.81 9.10
CA ASP A 67 -20.06 4.17 9.27
C ASP A 67 -21.22 4.41 8.30
N ILE A 68 -22.45 4.39 8.79
CA ILE A 68 -23.68 4.47 7.99
C ILE A 68 -23.93 5.87 7.44
N ASP A 69 -23.37 6.91 8.09
CA ASP A 69 -23.58 8.32 7.74
C ASP A 69 -22.52 8.85 6.77
N ALA A 70 -21.54 8.01 6.42
CA ALA A 70 -20.43 8.43 5.59
C ALA A 70 -20.80 8.62 4.13
N LEU A 71 -20.31 9.72 3.55
CA LEU A 71 -20.47 10.02 2.12
C LEU A 71 -19.77 8.98 1.26
N LYS A 72 -20.42 8.55 0.16
CA LYS A 72 -19.87 7.52 -0.75
C LYS A 72 -18.51 7.87 -1.34
N ARG A 73 -18.20 9.15 -1.56
CA ARG A 73 -16.94 9.65 -2.11
C ARG A 73 -15.74 9.38 -1.21
N ASP A 74 -15.96 9.29 0.12
CA ASP A 74 -14.89 9.14 1.11
C ASP A 74 -14.55 7.67 1.40
N ARG A 75 -15.20 6.74 0.67
CA ARG A 75 -15.05 5.29 0.85
C ARG A 75 -13.87 4.73 0.06
N GLU A 76 -12.67 5.15 0.41
CA GLU A 76 -11.44 4.60 -0.15
C GLU A 76 -10.98 3.35 0.60
N LYS A 77 -10.32 2.46 -0.14
CA LYS A 77 -9.73 1.22 0.37
C LYS A 77 -8.21 1.26 0.19
N ASN A 78 -7.52 0.65 1.13
CA ASN A 78 -6.15 0.20 0.95
C ASN A 78 -6.21 -1.30 0.65
N CYS A 79 -6.12 -1.65 -0.64
CA CYS A 79 -6.32 -3.02 -1.08
C CYS A 79 -5.00 -3.79 -1.09
N VAL A 80 -5.07 -5.08 -0.74
CA VAL A 80 -4.06 -6.06 -1.08
C VAL A 80 -4.63 -6.99 -2.13
N LEU A 81 -3.96 -7.09 -3.29
CA LEU A 81 -4.25 -8.03 -4.35
C LEU A 81 -3.15 -9.09 -4.37
N PHE A 82 -3.50 -10.35 -4.56
CA PHE A 82 -2.52 -11.43 -4.67
C PHE A 82 -2.94 -12.47 -5.70
N LYS A 83 -1.96 -13.08 -6.37
CA LYS A 83 -2.19 -14.12 -7.38
C LYS A 83 -2.88 -15.33 -6.77
N LYS A 84 -4.06 -15.67 -7.25
CA LYS A 84 -4.89 -16.76 -6.74
C LYS A 84 -4.37 -18.16 -7.05
N ASP A 85 -3.52 -18.29 -8.08
CA ASP A 85 -2.86 -19.54 -8.45
C ASP A 85 -1.62 -19.83 -7.60
N ARG A 86 -1.05 -18.81 -6.94
CA ARG A 86 0.14 -18.91 -6.11
C ARG A 86 -0.17 -18.95 -4.61
N PHE A 87 -1.09 -18.12 -4.13
CA PHE A 87 -1.32 -17.94 -2.71
C PHE A 87 -2.68 -18.45 -2.26
N ASN A 88 -2.73 -19.03 -1.05
CA ASN A 88 -3.97 -19.27 -0.33
C ASN A 88 -4.20 -18.16 0.69
N LEU A 89 -5.39 -17.59 0.71
CA LEU A 89 -5.83 -16.68 1.75
C LEU A 89 -6.07 -17.45 3.04
N ILE A 90 -5.36 -17.07 4.12
CA ILE A 90 -5.63 -17.62 5.46
C ILE A 90 -6.71 -16.76 6.11
N TRP A 91 -6.47 -15.44 6.20
CA TRP A 91 -7.46 -14.45 6.64
C TRP A 91 -7.09 -13.06 6.14
N SER A 92 -8.02 -12.12 6.15
CA SER A 92 -7.77 -10.70 5.93
C SER A 92 -8.63 -9.85 6.84
N HIS A 93 -8.07 -8.75 7.33
CA HIS A 93 -8.76 -7.77 8.15
C HIS A 93 -8.27 -6.35 7.83
N THR A 94 -9.16 -5.37 7.98
CA THR A 94 -8.84 -3.95 7.87
C THR A 94 -8.98 -3.30 9.24
N TYR A 95 -7.91 -2.66 9.71
CA TYR A 95 -7.82 -1.96 10.99
C TYR A 95 -7.74 -0.46 10.77
N TRP A 96 -8.11 0.33 11.76
CA TRP A 96 -8.02 1.79 11.73
C TRP A 96 -6.72 2.27 12.35
N LEU A 97 -6.12 3.30 11.74
CA LEU A 97 -4.98 4.06 12.27
C LEU A 97 -5.50 5.19 13.16
N GLY A 98 -6.10 4.81 14.28
CA GLY A 98 -6.70 5.71 15.26
C GLY A 98 -6.60 5.17 16.68
N PRO A 99 -7.15 5.87 17.68
CA PRO A 99 -7.10 5.43 19.08
C PRO A 99 -7.74 4.06 19.31
N ASP A 100 -8.74 3.70 18.49
CA ASP A 100 -9.32 2.37 18.47
C ASP A 100 -9.02 1.71 17.12
N MET A 101 -8.09 0.76 17.12
CA MET A 101 -7.69 0.03 15.92
C MET A 101 -8.81 -0.88 15.36
N LYS A 102 -9.79 -1.27 16.18
CA LYS A 102 -10.83 -2.25 15.81
C LYS A 102 -12.10 -1.61 15.27
N HIS A 103 -12.36 -0.36 15.59
CA HIS A 103 -13.54 0.38 15.17
C HIS A 103 -13.19 1.67 14.44
N PRO A 104 -14.11 2.23 13.63
CA PRO A 104 -13.89 3.46 12.89
C PRO A 104 -13.48 4.62 13.81
N SER A 105 -12.21 4.94 13.86
CA SER A 105 -11.63 6.01 14.68
C SER A 105 -10.58 6.81 13.91
N LYS A 106 -10.28 8.02 14.39
CA LYS A 106 -9.18 8.86 13.91
C LYS A 106 -8.64 9.71 15.04
N PHE A 107 -7.38 10.08 14.98
CA PHE A 107 -6.79 11.04 15.90
C PHE A 107 -7.33 12.45 15.63
N GLU A 108 -7.31 13.30 16.66
CA GLU A 108 -7.54 14.74 16.50
C GLU A 108 -6.50 15.32 15.55
N GLY A 109 -6.90 16.23 14.67
CA GLY A 109 -6.08 16.76 13.59
C GLY A 109 -6.08 15.89 12.30
N SER A 110 -6.47 14.63 12.38
CA SER A 110 -6.58 13.78 11.20
C SER A 110 -7.71 14.22 10.26
N VAL A 111 -7.41 14.39 8.98
CA VAL A 111 -8.43 14.74 7.98
C VAL A 111 -9.41 13.58 7.78
N PHE A 112 -8.88 12.38 7.61
CA PHE A 112 -9.67 11.18 7.34
C PHE A 112 -9.44 10.08 8.38
N LYS A 113 -10.41 9.19 8.52
CA LYS A 113 -10.18 7.88 9.15
C LYS A 113 -9.25 7.09 8.23
N ARG A 114 -8.02 6.87 8.64
CA ARG A 114 -7.04 6.08 7.87
C ARG A 114 -7.04 4.63 8.34
N VAL A 115 -6.70 3.73 7.43
CA VAL A 115 -6.75 2.28 7.68
C VAL A 115 -5.50 1.59 7.16
N PHE A 116 -5.24 0.40 7.71
CA PHE A 116 -4.35 -0.57 7.09
C PHE A 116 -5.04 -1.91 6.92
N THR A 117 -4.84 -2.54 5.77
CA THR A 117 -5.39 -3.85 5.46
C THR A 117 -4.32 -4.90 5.59
N VAL A 118 -4.55 -5.88 6.45
CA VAL A 118 -3.68 -7.04 6.63
C VAL A 118 -4.28 -8.22 5.89
N THR A 119 -3.44 -8.92 5.13
CA THR A 119 -3.80 -10.14 4.41
C THR A 119 -2.78 -11.21 4.70
N LYS A 120 -3.13 -12.22 5.48
CA LYS A 120 -2.27 -13.36 5.78
C LYS A 120 -2.38 -14.40 4.69
N LEU A 121 -1.25 -14.72 4.09
CA LEU A 121 -1.12 -15.59 2.92
C LEU A 121 -0.26 -16.82 3.23
N LEU A 122 -0.58 -17.92 2.57
CA LEU A 122 0.27 -19.10 2.45
C LEU A 122 0.75 -19.19 1.00
N ASP A 123 2.06 -19.11 0.78
CA ASP A 123 2.67 -19.37 -0.54
C ASP A 123 2.70 -20.87 -0.79
N ARG A 124 1.94 -21.34 -1.79
CA ARG A 124 1.85 -22.76 -2.16
C ARG A 124 3.15 -23.34 -2.71
N LYS A 125 4.06 -22.48 -3.18
CA LYS A 125 5.34 -22.91 -3.77
C LYS A 125 6.37 -23.30 -2.74
N ASN A 126 6.30 -22.76 -1.51
CA ASN A 126 7.29 -23.01 -0.46
C ASN A 126 6.65 -23.28 0.92
N SER A 127 5.32 -23.30 1.01
CA SER A 127 4.55 -23.49 2.24
C SER A 127 4.83 -22.44 3.34
N LYS A 128 5.39 -21.29 2.98
CA LYS A 128 5.66 -20.20 3.91
C LYS A 128 4.43 -19.31 4.10
N LYS A 129 4.25 -18.85 5.33
CA LYS A 129 3.18 -17.91 5.71
C LYS A 129 3.79 -16.54 5.93
N PHE A 130 3.10 -15.50 5.46
CA PHE A 130 3.48 -14.11 5.69
C PHE A 130 2.25 -13.21 5.70
N GLN A 131 2.43 -11.99 6.17
CA GLN A 131 1.40 -10.98 6.11
C GLN A 131 1.77 -9.92 5.08
N ALA A 132 0.84 -9.62 4.18
CA ALA A 132 0.89 -8.49 3.26
C ALA A 132 0.02 -7.37 3.82
N ILE A 133 0.57 -6.17 4.02
CA ILE A 133 -0.10 -5.04 4.66
C ILE A 133 -0.08 -3.84 3.71
N SER A 134 -1.27 -3.30 3.37
CA SER A 134 -1.42 -2.06 2.60
C SER A 134 -1.92 -0.95 3.51
N THR A 135 -1.29 0.23 3.46
CA THR A 135 -1.65 1.38 4.30
C THR A 135 -1.65 2.69 3.51
N HIS A 136 -2.28 3.73 4.09
CA HIS A 136 -2.24 5.10 3.62
C HIS A 136 -2.44 6.03 4.83
N PHE A 137 -1.39 6.78 5.18
CA PHE A 137 -1.35 7.67 6.35
C PHE A 137 -2.04 9.01 6.07
N ASP A 138 -2.21 9.82 7.11
CA ASP A 138 -2.77 11.17 6.98
C ASP A 138 -1.78 12.10 6.26
N TYR A 139 -2.31 12.97 5.38
CA TYR A 139 -1.47 13.82 4.54
C TYR A 139 -1.14 15.18 5.17
N LEU A 140 -1.90 15.61 6.18
CA LEU A 140 -1.80 16.98 6.67
C LEU A 140 -0.77 17.12 7.78
N GLU A 141 -0.94 16.43 8.90
CA GLU A 141 -0.22 16.69 10.14
C GLU A 141 0.86 15.64 10.44
N PRO A 142 2.16 16.02 10.55
CA PRO A 142 3.23 15.09 10.91
C PRO A 142 3.00 14.37 12.25
N ASP A 143 2.47 15.07 13.25
CA ASP A 143 2.15 14.48 14.56
C ASP A 143 1.06 13.38 14.46
N VAL A 144 0.12 13.55 13.54
CA VAL A 144 -0.89 12.51 13.27
C VAL A 144 -0.24 11.30 12.63
N ARG A 145 0.67 11.49 11.66
CA ARG A 145 1.42 10.39 11.04
C ARG A 145 2.27 9.64 12.06
N THR A 146 2.89 10.35 13.00
CA THR A 146 3.63 9.76 14.13
C THR A 146 2.73 8.84 14.97
N LYS A 147 1.57 9.32 15.41
CA LYS A 147 0.59 8.51 16.17
C LYS A 147 0.07 7.31 15.34
N GLN A 148 -0.13 7.47 14.04
CA GLN A 148 -0.53 6.39 13.15
C GLN A 148 0.58 5.33 13.00
N ALA A 149 1.83 5.75 12.96
CA ALA A 149 2.99 4.85 12.97
C ALA A 149 3.10 4.07 14.29
N GLU A 150 2.82 4.70 15.43
CA GLU A 150 2.78 4.01 16.73
C GLU A 150 1.73 2.91 16.78
N VAL A 151 0.53 3.16 16.23
CA VAL A 151 -0.53 2.14 16.11
C VAL A 151 -0.05 0.97 15.23
N LEU A 152 0.52 1.26 14.07
CA LEU A 152 1.00 0.24 13.14
C LEU A 152 2.21 -0.52 13.71
N SER A 153 3.17 0.17 14.35
CA SER A 153 4.30 -0.43 15.05
C SER A 153 3.84 -1.39 16.16
N SER A 154 2.84 -0.96 16.96
CA SER A 154 2.27 -1.82 18.01
C SER A 154 1.65 -3.09 17.43
N TYR A 155 0.99 -2.99 16.27
CA TYR A 155 0.51 -4.16 15.54
C TYR A 155 1.69 -5.05 15.11
N LEU A 156 2.72 -4.49 14.46
CA LEU A 156 3.88 -5.22 13.95
C LEU A 156 4.62 -5.98 15.06
N LYS A 157 4.85 -5.35 16.22
CA LYS A 157 5.48 -5.96 17.40
C LYS A 157 4.75 -7.21 17.90
N SER A 158 3.43 -7.24 17.74
CA SER A 158 2.61 -8.39 18.16
C SER A 158 2.66 -9.56 17.18
N GLN A 159 3.26 -9.40 15.99
CA GLN A 159 3.26 -10.43 14.96
C GLN A 159 4.48 -11.34 15.05
N LYS A 160 4.27 -12.63 14.73
CA LYS A 160 5.34 -13.63 14.63
C LYS A 160 5.65 -13.99 13.18
N ASP A 161 4.74 -13.68 12.27
CA ASP A 161 4.90 -13.95 10.84
C ASP A 161 5.83 -12.91 10.21
N GLN A 162 6.49 -13.27 9.12
CA GLN A 162 7.15 -12.31 8.24
C GLN A 162 6.13 -11.32 7.66
N VAL A 163 6.52 -10.07 7.53
CA VAL A 163 5.66 -8.98 7.06
C VAL A 163 6.25 -8.34 5.81
N LEU A 164 5.38 -8.09 4.84
CA LEU A 164 5.59 -7.21 3.69
C LEU A 164 4.57 -6.08 3.82
N LEU A 165 5.03 -4.87 4.08
CA LEU A 165 4.21 -3.68 4.30
C LEU A 165 4.51 -2.66 3.20
N ALA A 166 3.48 -2.14 2.55
CA ALA A 166 3.69 -1.08 1.57
C ALA A 166 2.52 -0.10 1.54
N GLY A 167 2.78 1.10 1.05
CA GLY A 167 1.76 2.13 0.91
C GLY A 167 2.31 3.53 0.81
N ASP A 168 1.36 4.46 0.86
CA ASP A 168 1.57 5.88 0.91
C ASP A 168 1.55 6.35 2.38
N PHE A 169 2.70 6.82 2.87
CA PHE A 169 2.85 7.28 4.25
C PHE A 169 2.70 8.79 4.39
N ASN A 170 2.51 9.51 3.27
CA ASN A 170 2.32 10.96 3.22
C ASN A 170 3.40 11.77 3.96
N GLY A 171 4.58 11.21 4.14
CA GLY A 171 5.69 11.87 4.82
C GLY A 171 7.04 11.35 4.37
N GLY A 172 8.06 12.19 4.53
CA GLY A 172 9.43 11.90 4.12
C GLY A 172 10.24 11.13 5.17
N PRO A 173 11.44 10.64 4.82
CA PRO A 173 12.27 9.82 5.69
C PRO A 173 12.92 10.61 6.85
N THR A 174 12.72 11.92 6.92
CA THR A 174 13.18 12.77 8.02
C THR A 174 12.15 12.98 9.12
N GLU A 175 10.92 12.52 8.92
CA GLU A 175 9.84 12.62 9.91
C GLU A 175 9.91 11.48 10.96
N ASP A 176 9.36 11.74 12.15
CA ASP A 176 9.40 10.79 13.29
C ASP A 176 8.71 9.45 12.99
N PHE A 177 7.63 9.46 12.19
CA PHE A 177 6.97 8.22 11.79
C PHE A 177 7.94 7.24 11.13
N TYR A 178 8.86 7.74 10.30
CA TYR A 178 9.79 6.89 9.55
C TYR A 178 10.74 6.14 10.48
N LYS A 179 11.27 6.81 11.50
CA LYS A 179 12.08 6.17 12.54
C LYS A 179 11.30 5.10 13.28
N ILE A 180 10.05 5.39 13.69
CA ILE A 180 9.18 4.40 14.36
C ILE A 180 8.99 3.17 13.47
N MET A 181 8.79 3.35 12.17
CA MET A 181 8.63 2.25 11.24
C MET A 181 9.93 1.46 11.05
N THR A 182 11.06 2.13 10.87
CA THR A 182 12.36 1.46 10.64
C THR A 182 12.94 0.78 11.88
N ASP A 183 12.48 1.09 13.06
CA ASP A 183 12.77 0.31 14.27
C ASP A 183 12.19 -1.12 14.18
N GLU A 184 11.07 -1.32 13.49
CA GLU A 184 10.36 -2.60 13.36
C GLU A 184 10.67 -3.36 12.06
N VAL A 185 10.71 -2.63 10.94
CA VAL A 185 10.84 -3.18 9.58
C VAL A 185 11.94 -2.45 8.81
N VAL A 186 12.39 -3.02 7.69
CA VAL A 186 13.44 -2.46 6.85
C VAL A 186 12.81 -1.84 5.61
N ASP A 187 13.18 -0.60 5.31
CA ASP A 187 12.82 0.06 4.04
C ASP A 187 13.63 -0.55 2.89
N VAL A 188 12.93 -1.19 1.96
CA VAL A 188 13.58 -1.80 0.78
C VAL A 188 14.22 -0.74 -0.10
N GLY A 189 13.58 0.43 -0.25
CA GLY A 189 14.14 1.52 -1.05
C GLY A 189 15.48 2.01 -0.51
N GLU A 190 15.64 2.11 0.81
CA GLU A 190 16.89 2.53 1.44
C GLU A 190 18.03 1.52 1.18
N GLU A 191 17.75 0.21 1.22
CA GLU A 191 18.74 -0.82 0.86
C GLU A 191 19.29 -0.64 -0.56
N PHE A 192 18.48 -0.07 -1.47
CA PHE A 192 18.84 0.22 -2.86
C PHE A 192 19.18 1.70 -3.11
N LYS A 193 19.40 2.50 -2.03
CA LYS A 193 19.74 3.92 -2.10
C LYS A 193 18.73 4.76 -2.89
N GLN A 194 17.45 4.43 -2.76
CA GLN A 194 16.35 5.17 -3.38
C GLN A 194 16.15 6.50 -2.66
N THR A 195 16.43 7.60 -3.34
CA THR A 195 16.26 8.98 -2.85
C THR A 195 15.32 9.82 -3.72
N GLU A 196 14.87 9.26 -4.84
CA GLU A 196 14.02 10.00 -5.77
C GLU A 196 12.57 10.09 -5.23
N ILE A 197 11.89 11.15 -5.67
CA ILE A 197 10.49 11.41 -5.32
C ILE A 197 9.57 10.30 -5.82
N THR A 198 8.53 9.99 -5.04
CA THR A 198 7.46 9.07 -5.44
C THR A 198 6.16 9.80 -5.75
N TYR A 199 5.89 10.93 -5.06
CA TYR A 199 4.79 11.84 -5.35
C TYR A 199 5.28 13.01 -6.19
N HIS A 200 4.73 13.20 -7.38
CA HIS A 200 5.11 14.25 -8.34
C HIS A 200 3.97 15.21 -8.69
N ALA A 201 2.74 14.95 -8.24
CA ALA A 201 1.56 15.79 -8.43
C ALA A 201 1.41 16.35 -9.86
N TYR A 202 1.88 15.63 -10.88
CA TYR A 202 1.99 16.09 -12.28
C TYR A 202 2.75 17.42 -12.41
N ASP A 203 3.83 17.57 -11.65
CA ASP A 203 4.70 18.77 -11.60
C ASP A 203 4.00 20.06 -11.13
N LYS A 204 2.93 19.94 -10.33
CA LYS A 204 2.14 21.10 -9.85
C LYS A 204 2.49 21.58 -8.44
N TYR A 205 3.11 20.72 -7.60
CA TYR A 205 3.34 21.00 -6.17
C TYR A 205 4.70 20.49 -5.71
N SER A 206 4.92 20.50 -4.40
CA SER A 206 6.11 19.90 -3.80
C SER A 206 6.22 18.41 -4.12
N HIS A 207 7.43 17.99 -4.37
CA HIS A 207 7.76 16.63 -4.76
C HIS A 207 8.42 15.92 -3.60
N GLU A 208 7.89 14.78 -3.17
CA GLU A 208 8.36 14.07 -1.98
C GLU A 208 8.46 12.56 -2.21
N ARG A 209 9.36 11.92 -1.45
CA ARG A 209 9.39 10.47 -1.32
C ARG A 209 8.49 10.08 -0.15
N ILE A 210 7.28 9.64 -0.44
CA ILE A 210 6.25 9.34 0.56
C ILE A 210 5.66 7.93 0.43
N ASP A 211 5.97 7.22 -0.64
CA ASP A 211 5.61 5.83 -0.82
C ASP A 211 6.77 4.91 -0.42
N TYR A 212 6.47 3.81 0.24
CA TYR A 212 7.46 2.88 0.74
C TYR A 212 7.04 1.42 0.55
N ILE A 213 8.06 0.54 0.42
CA ILE A 213 7.95 -0.90 0.61
C ILE A 213 8.85 -1.26 1.80
N PHE A 214 8.25 -1.72 2.87
CA PHE A 214 8.94 -2.23 4.06
C PHE A 214 8.84 -3.76 4.13
N LYS A 215 9.82 -4.38 4.73
CA LYS A 215 9.89 -5.84 4.94
C LYS A 215 10.40 -6.18 6.34
N SER A 216 10.06 -7.37 6.85
CA SER A 216 10.71 -7.93 8.04
C SER A 216 12.22 -8.03 7.83
N LYS A 217 12.99 -7.89 8.91
CA LYS A 217 14.47 -7.85 8.90
C LYS A 217 15.11 -9.10 8.30
N ASP A 218 14.44 -10.23 8.39
CA ASP A 218 14.91 -11.54 7.89
C ASP A 218 14.52 -11.81 6.42
N ILE A 219 13.71 -10.98 5.79
CA ILE A 219 13.41 -11.06 4.35
C ILE A 219 14.58 -10.45 3.56
N CYS A 220 14.97 -11.08 2.46
CA CYS A 220 16.00 -10.56 1.56
C CYS A 220 15.35 -9.81 0.39
N ALA A 221 15.74 -8.56 0.16
CA ALA A 221 15.37 -7.84 -1.07
C ALA A 221 16.43 -8.11 -2.15
N LYS A 222 15.98 -8.39 -3.38
CA LYS A 222 16.82 -8.73 -4.52
C LYS A 222 16.84 -7.64 -5.59
N GLU A 223 15.73 -6.90 -5.72
CA GLU A 223 15.56 -5.85 -6.70
C GLU A 223 14.60 -4.80 -6.16
N PHE A 224 14.83 -3.55 -6.54
CA PHE A 224 13.94 -2.43 -6.28
C PHE A 224 13.89 -1.51 -7.50
N LYS A 225 12.72 -1.00 -7.84
CA LYS A 225 12.52 -0.03 -8.92
C LYS A 225 11.49 1.02 -8.54
N LEU A 226 11.82 2.28 -8.77
CA LEU A 226 10.87 3.36 -8.96
C LEU A 226 10.42 3.34 -10.43
N ILE A 227 9.12 3.15 -10.68
CA ILE A 227 8.58 3.03 -12.03
C ILE A 227 8.11 4.40 -12.52
N LYS A 228 8.79 4.96 -13.52
CA LYS A 228 8.44 6.24 -14.15
C LYS A 228 7.80 6.08 -15.53
N ASP A 229 7.17 4.93 -15.75
CA ASP A 229 6.52 4.61 -17.02
C ASP A 229 5.37 5.57 -17.29
N GLN A 230 5.30 6.02 -18.54
CA GLN A 230 4.23 6.89 -19.03
C GLN A 230 3.27 6.09 -19.90
N PHE A 231 2.03 6.54 -19.92
CA PHE A 231 1.01 6.08 -20.83
C PHE A 231 0.42 7.29 -21.56
N GLU A 232 0.52 7.28 -22.89
CA GLU A 232 0.15 8.45 -23.73
C GLU A 232 0.83 9.75 -23.28
N GLY A 233 2.13 9.68 -22.98
CA GLY A 233 2.97 10.84 -22.66
C GLY A 233 2.87 11.37 -21.22
N LEU A 234 2.09 10.76 -20.36
CA LEU A 234 1.93 11.19 -18.95
C LEU A 234 1.93 9.99 -18.01
N PRO A 235 2.39 10.15 -16.75
CA PRO A 235 2.21 9.14 -15.72
C PRO A 235 0.71 8.84 -15.51
N PRO A 236 0.33 7.57 -15.24
CA PRO A 236 -1.08 7.21 -15.02
C PRO A 236 -1.65 7.67 -13.68
N SER A 237 -0.82 8.00 -12.70
CA SER A 237 -1.19 8.58 -11.40
C SER A 237 -0.28 9.74 -11.08
N ASP A 238 -0.57 10.54 -10.08
CA ASP A 238 0.30 11.57 -9.51
C ASP A 238 1.40 11.01 -8.60
N HIS A 239 1.40 9.69 -8.37
CA HIS A 239 2.47 8.94 -7.76
C HIS A 239 3.17 8.03 -8.77
N TYR A 240 4.46 7.77 -8.55
CA TYR A 240 5.20 6.70 -9.22
C TYR A 240 5.09 5.41 -8.40
N PRO A 241 4.69 4.28 -9.00
CA PRO A 241 4.65 3.01 -8.29
C PRO A 241 6.05 2.50 -7.96
N LEU A 242 6.15 1.77 -6.84
CA LEU A 242 7.36 1.06 -6.45
C LEU A 242 7.20 -0.44 -6.71
N PHE A 243 8.25 -1.04 -7.26
CA PHE A 243 8.37 -2.47 -7.46
C PHE A 243 9.53 -3.02 -6.64
N ALA A 244 9.34 -4.20 -6.07
CA ALA A 244 10.43 -4.93 -5.41
C ALA A 244 10.34 -6.43 -5.69
N LEU A 245 11.50 -7.09 -5.74
CA LEU A 245 11.64 -8.53 -5.74
C LEU A 245 12.23 -8.95 -4.39
N VAL A 246 11.48 -9.75 -3.63
CA VAL A 246 11.90 -10.17 -2.29
C VAL A 246 11.88 -11.68 -2.14
N GLU A 247 12.69 -12.21 -1.22
CA GLU A 247 12.76 -13.65 -0.90
C GLU A 247 12.48 -13.86 0.58
N LEU A 248 11.40 -14.61 0.88
CA LEU A 248 11.07 -15.05 2.23
C LEU A 248 12.06 -16.14 2.69
N LYS A 249 12.53 -16.05 3.91
CA LYS A 249 13.39 -17.07 4.54
C LYS A 249 12.60 -18.17 5.20
#